data_7c677ab403ece5108e2bdc5c2353cf21
#
_entry.id   7c677ab403ece5108e2bdc5c2353cf21
#
_cell.length_a   1.000
_cell.length_b   1.000
_cell.length_c   1.000
_cell.angle_alpha   90.00
_cell.angle_beta   90.00
_cell.angle_gamma   90.00
#
_symmetry.space_group_name_H-M   'P 1'
#
loop_
_entity.id
_entity.type
_entity.pdbx_description
1 polymer ?
#
loop_
_entity_poly.entity_id
_entity_poly.type
_entity_poly.pdbx_seq_one_letter_code
_entity_poly.pdbx_strand_id
1 'polypeptide(L)'
;FGLISVLAKEVFDSTSTGLGFMMGTYSLGAVLGSLFAGGRDSSGRIGRFAIGGAFLWSVAIILLALVPSFIISLPALFIGGLGQSICVVSIAMMLLSLTPDNLRGRVMGLRQLAVYSLPLGLLISGTIAEILGVRVAILVDGLLGVLLVTVCFMVWPDILKAGAIRERMES
;
A
#
# COMPACT_ATOMS: atom_id res chain seq x y z
N PHE A 1 7.58 6.07 3.39
CA PHE A 1 8.11 7.39 2.98
C PHE A 1 9.54 7.62 3.51
N GLY A 2 9.88 7.20 4.73
CA GLY A 2 11.23 7.38 5.29
C GLY A 2 12.33 6.79 4.40
N LEU A 3 12.18 5.56 3.93
CA LEU A 3 13.17 4.90 3.07
C LEU A 3 13.28 5.52 1.67
N ILE A 4 12.21 6.14 1.14
CA ILE A 4 12.27 6.84 -0.16
C ILE A 4 13.20 8.07 -0.07
N SER A 5 13.18 8.80 1.04
CA SER A 5 14.06 9.95 1.23
C SER A 5 15.53 9.54 1.37
N VAL A 6 15.78 8.42 2.04
CA VAL A 6 17.13 7.84 2.16
C VAL A 6 17.61 7.30 0.81
N LEU A 7 16.74 6.59 0.07
CA LEU A 7 17.04 6.09 -1.28
C LEU A 7 17.37 7.25 -2.24
N ALA A 8 16.61 8.34 -2.20
CA ALA A 8 16.83 9.50 -3.05
C ALA A 8 18.21 10.13 -2.80
N LYS A 9 18.64 10.20 -1.54
CA LYS A 9 19.90 10.81 -1.15
C LYS A 9 21.10 9.88 -1.36
N GLU A 10 21.01 8.64 -0.88
CA GLU A 10 22.14 7.71 -0.86
C GLU A 10 22.38 6.95 -2.17
N VAL A 11 21.29 6.66 -2.90
CA VAL A 11 21.37 5.82 -4.10
C VAL A 11 21.34 6.63 -5.38
N PHE A 12 20.56 7.72 -5.41
CA PHE A 12 20.42 8.55 -6.61
C PHE A 12 21.17 9.87 -6.53
N ASP A 13 21.85 10.16 -5.42
CA ASP A 13 22.55 11.44 -5.18
C ASP A 13 21.66 12.66 -5.55
N SER A 14 20.36 12.52 -5.27
CA SER A 14 19.36 13.48 -5.70
C SER A 14 19.32 14.68 -4.78
N THR A 15 19.23 15.86 -5.40
CA THR A 15 18.93 17.10 -4.69
C THR A 15 17.52 17.07 -4.07
N SER A 16 17.21 18.03 -3.20
CA SER A 16 15.86 18.22 -2.64
C SER A 16 14.76 18.30 -3.71
N THR A 17 15.09 18.81 -4.89
CA THR A 17 14.19 18.83 -6.07
C THR A 17 13.90 17.41 -6.58
N GLY A 18 14.91 16.54 -6.67
CA GLY A 18 14.73 15.16 -7.09
C GLY A 18 13.81 14.38 -6.13
N LEU A 19 13.99 14.57 -4.81
CA LEU A 19 13.09 14.02 -3.81
C LEU A 19 11.65 14.52 -4.01
N GLY A 20 11.47 15.81 -4.31
CA GLY A 20 10.16 16.39 -4.63
C GLY A 20 9.50 15.73 -5.83
N PHE A 21 10.24 15.44 -6.90
CA PHE A 21 9.72 14.71 -8.07
C PHE A 21 9.32 13.28 -7.73
N MET A 22 10.11 12.55 -6.93
CA MET A 22 9.76 11.20 -6.48
C MET A 22 8.48 11.19 -5.66
N MET A 23 8.36 12.09 -4.67
CA MET A 23 7.17 12.22 -3.83
C MET A 23 5.94 12.69 -4.63
N GLY A 24 6.14 13.65 -5.55
CA GLY A 24 5.09 14.14 -6.45
C GLY A 24 4.54 13.05 -7.35
N THR A 25 5.42 12.26 -7.96
CA THR A 25 5.02 11.13 -8.84
C THR A 25 4.25 10.06 -8.07
N TYR A 26 4.72 9.70 -6.86
CA TYR A 26 4.01 8.78 -5.98
C TYR A 26 2.61 9.31 -5.61
N SER A 27 2.51 10.59 -5.24
CA SER A 27 1.25 11.24 -4.87
C SER A 27 0.27 11.29 -6.03
N LEU A 28 0.74 11.56 -7.25
CA LEU A 28 -0.10 11.50 -8.46
C LEU A 28 -0.67 10.10 -8.67
N GLY A 29 0.14 9.06 -8.52
CA GLY A 29 -0.33 7.68 -8.55
C GLY A 29 -1.40 7.42 -7.49
N ALA A 30 -1.19 7.91 -6.25
CA ALA A 30 -2.13 7.74 -5.15
C ALA A 30 -3.46 8.46 -5.40
N VAL A 31 -3.45 9.67 -5.95
CA VAL A 31 -4.67 10.40 -6.33
C VAL A 31 -5.46 9.63 -7.38
N LEU A 32 -4.82 9.18 -8.44
CA LEU A 32 -5.50 8.41 -9.49
C LEU A 32 -6.00 7.06 -8.96
N GLY A 33 -5.24 6.39 -8.09
CA GLY A 33 -5.66 5.15 -7.44
C GLY A 33 -6.89 5.33 -6.56
N SER A 34 -6.99 6.43 -5.81
CA SER A 34 -8.15 6.74 -4.96
C SER A 34 -9.40 7.04 -5.79
N LEU A 35 -9.26 7.80 -6.88
CA LEU A 35 -10.36 8.09 -7.81
C LEU A 35 -10.86 6.80 -8.47
N PHE A 36 -9.94 5.93 -8.89
CA PHE A 36 -10.27 4.65 -9.48
C PHE A 36 -11.01 3.71 -8.51
N ALA A 37 -10.55 3.65 -7.25
CA ALA A 37 -11.18 2.82 -6.22
C ALA A 37 -12.52 3.39 -5.76
N GLY A 38 -12.61 4.72 -5.59
CA GLY A 38 -13.83 5.39 -5.12
C GLY A 38 -14.93 5.51 -6.15
N GLY A 39 -14.59 5.57 -7.45
CA GLY A 39 -15.56 5.70 -8.55
C GLY A 39 -16.22 4.38 -8.98
N ARG A 40 -15.83 3.25 -8.41
CA ARG A 40 -16.41 1.94 -8.73
C ARG A 40 -17.41 1.51 -7.69
N ASP A 41 -18.61 1.18 -8.19
CA ASP A 41 -19.69 0.60 -7.38
C ASP A 41 -19.18 -0.65 -6.62
N SER A 42 -19.47 -0.67 -5.34
CA SER A 42 -18.89 -1.60 -4.35
C SER A 42 -19.44 -3.03 -4.43
N SER A 43 -20.23 -3.36 -5.46
CA SER A 43 -20.85 -4.67 -5.59
C SER A 43 -19.82 -5.78 -5.81
N GLY A 44 -19.56 -6.54 -4.77
CA GLY A 44 -18.95 -7.86 -4.86
C GLY A 44 -17.43 -7.93 -5.09
N ARG A 45 -16.75 -6.85 -5.46
CA ARG A 45 -15.33 -6.88 -5.89
C ARG A 45 -14.34 -6.11 -5.01
N ILE A 46 -14.80 -5.47 -3.93
CA ILE A 46 -13.94 -4.62 -3.07
C ILE A 46 -12.73 -5.40 -2.53
N GLY A 47 -12.92 -6.65 -2.09
CA GLY A 47 -11.83 -7.48 -1.59
C GLY A 47 -10.76 -7.78 -2.66
N ARG A 48 -11.16 -7.95 -3.92
CA ARG A 48 -10.22 -8.15 -5.03
C ARG A 48 -9.37 -6.90 -5.30
N PHE A 49 -9.96 -5.71 -5.20
CA PHE A 49 -9.24 -4.45 -5.34
C PHE A 49 -8.28 -4.23 -4.18
N ALA A 50 -8.67 -4.58 -2.94
CA ALA A 50 -7.78 -4.51 -1.77
C ALA A 50 -6.54 -5.39 -1.95
N ILE A 51 -6.73 -6.67 -2.30
CA ILE A 51 -5.64 -7.64 -2.49
C ILE A 51 -4.81 -7.27 -3.72
N GLY A 52 -5.45 -6.96 -4.85
CA GLY A 52 -4.76 -6.56 -6.07
C GLY A 52 -3.95 -5.28 -5.91
N GLY A 53 -4.49 -4.29 -5.18
CA GLY A 53 -3.78 -3.05 -4.85
C GLY A 53 -2.57 -3.29 -3.94
N ALA A 54 -2.73 -4.14 -2.91
CA ALA A 54 -1.63 -4.51 -2.01
C ALA A 54 -0.52 -5.26 -2.75
N PHE A 55 -0.88 -6.19 -3.64
CA PHE A 55 0.08 -6.93 -4.46
C PHE A 55 0.82 -5.98 -5.41
N LEU A 56 0.09 -5.12 -6.13
CA LEU A 56 0.67 -4.13 -7.03
C LEU A 56 1.65 -3.19 -6.29
N TRP A 57 1.27 -2.74 -5.09
CA TRP A 57 2.13 -1.92 -4.24
C TRP A 57 3.40 -2.66 -3.84
N SER A 58 3.32 -3.91 -3.38
CA SER A 58 4.47 -4.71 -2.97
C SER A 58 5.43 -4.99 -4.13
N VAL A 59 4.89 -5.31 -5.32
CA VAL A 59 5.69 -5.49 -6.54
C VAL A 59 6.39 -4.19 -6.94
N ALA A 60 5.71 -3.05 -6.86
CA ALA A 60 6.30 -1.75 -7.16
C ALA A 60 7.47 -1.41 -6.20
N ILE A 61 7.37 -1.78 -4.91
CA ILE A 61 8.45 -1.63 -3.94
C ILE A 61 9.65 -2.50 -4.33
N ILE A 62 9.43 -3.75 -4.74
CA ILE A 62 10.51 -4.65 -5.20
C ILE A 62 11.18 -4.06 -6.46
N LEU A 63 10.39 -3.61 -7.42
CA LEU A 63 10.91 -2.95 -8.62
C LEU A 63 11.76 -1.73 -8.27
N LEU A 64 11.31 -0.90 -7.31
CA LEU A 64 12.05 0.27 -6.84
C LEU A 64 13.41 -0.11 -6.26
N ALA A 65 13.52 -1.23 -5.53
CA ALA A 65 14.77 -1.72 -4.97
C ALA A 65 15.77 -2.19 -6.06
N LEU A 66 15.25 -2.75 -7.15
CA LEU A 66 16.07 -3.34 -8.23
C LEU A 66 16.54 -2.30 -9.26
N VAL A 67 15.83 -1.18 -9.38
CA VAL A 67 16.12 -0.16 -10.39
C VAL A 67 17.37 0.66 -10.02
N PRO A 68 18.37 0.76 -10.92
CA PRO A 68 19.60 1.51 -10.66
C PRO A 68 19.49 3.02 -11.00
N SER A 69 18.43 3.45 -11.70
CA SER A 69 18.30 4.78 -12.27
C SER A 69 17.13 5.56 -11.68
N PHE A 70 17.34 6.82 -11.37
CA PHE A 70 16.33 7.76 -10.90
C PHE A 70 15.12 7.84 -11.85
N ILE A 71 15.36 7.98 -13.17
CA ILE A 71 14.29 8.13 -14.17
C ILE A 71 13.39 6.88 -14.20
N ILE A 72 13.98 5.69 -14.11
CA ILE A 72 13.24 4.43 -14.16
C ILE A 72 12.53 4.16 -12.82
N SER A 73 12.96 4.77 -11.71
CA SER A 73 12.27 4.67 -10.42
C SER A 73 10.93 5.42 -10.38
N LEU A 74 10.76 6.47 -11.21
CA LEU A 74 9.53 7.26 -11.23
C LEU A 74 8.28 6.44 -11.62
N PRO A 75 8.27 5.64 -12.70
CA PRO A 75 7.15 4.76 -12.99
C PRO A 75 6.85 3.75 -11.88
N ALA A 76 7.88 3.19 -11.24
CA ALA A 76 7.70 2.27 -10.12
C ALA A 76 7.02 2.97 -8.93
N LEU A 77 7.44 4.21 -8.61
CA LEU A 77 6.81 5.02 -7.58
C LEU A 77 5.35 5.37 -7.91
N PHE A 78 5.06 5.73 -9.17
CA PHE A 78 3.70 5.98 -9.62
C PHE A 78 2.80 4.75 -9.43
N ILE A 79 3.25 3.58 -9.89
CA ILE A 79 2.53 2.31 -9.73
C ILE A 79 2.37 1.96 -8.25
N GLY A 80 3.40 2.22 -7.44
CA GLY A 80 3.37 2.02 -5.99
C GLY A 80 2.32 2.87 -5.30
N GLY A 81 2.25 4.16 -5.62
CA GLY A 81 1.23 5.09 -5.12
C GLY A 81 -0.18 4.68 -5.53
N LEU A 82 -0.36 4.29 -6.79
CA LEU A 82 -1.63 3.81 -7.33
C LEU A 82 -2.10 2.54 -6.58
N GLY A 83 -1.23 1.53 -6.45
CA GLY A 83 -1.54 0.27 -5.76
C GLY A 83 -1.85 0.48 -4.29
N GLN A 84 -1.04 1.28 -3.58
CA GLN A 84 -1.27 1.61 -2.18
C GLN A 84 -2.64 2.26 -1.96
N SER A 85 -2.97 3.26 -2.77
CA SER A 85 -4.21 4.00 -2.62
C SER A 85 -5.43 3.12 -2.90
N ILE A 86 -5.39 2.30 -3.96
CA ILE A 86 -6.45 1.31 -4.24
C ILE A 86 -6.64 0.38 -3.03
N CYS A 87 -5.56 -0.15 -2.46
CA CYS A 87 -5.61 -1.03 -1.29
C CYS A 87 -6.26 -0.33 -0.09
N VAL A 88 -5.74 0.85 0.30
CA VAL A 88 -6.17 1.59 1.50
C VAL A 88 -7.63 2.02 1.41
N VAL A 89 -8.07 2.54 0.25
CA VAL A 89 -9.45 2.95 0.02
C VAL A 89 -10.38 1.74 0.02
N SER A 90 -10.00 0.64 -0.64
CA SER A 90 -10.80 -0.59 -0.68
C SER A 90 -10.97 -1.21 0.71
N ILE A 91 -9.92 -1.25 1.53
CA ILE A 91 -10.01 -1.72 2.92
C ILE A 91 -10.96 -0.82 3.73
N ALA A 92 -10.86 0.50 3.59
CA ALA A 92 -11.73 1.43 4.29
C ALA A 92 -13.21 1.22 3.90
N MET A 93 -13.50 1.12 2.61
CA MET A 93 -14.85 0.85 2.11
C MET A 93 -15.38 -0.50 2.60
N MET A 94 -14.55 -1.55 2.59
CA MET A 94 -14.92 -2.88 3.08
C MET A 94 -15.27 -2.83 4.57
N LEU A 95 -14.45 -2.20 5.40
CA LEU A 95 -14.71 -2.05 6.83
C LEU A 95 -16.02 -1.29 7.09
N LEU A 96 -16.26 -0.19 6.37
CA LEU A 96 -17.49 0.60 6.52
C LEU A 96 -18.73 -0.17 6.05
N SER A 97 -18.62 -0.94 4.98
CA SER A 97 -19.75 -1.70 4.42
C SER A 97 -20.17 -2.89 5.28
N LEU A 98 -19.24 -3.51 5.99
CA LEU A 98 -19.49 -4.68 6.85
C LEU A 98 -19.81 -4.29 8.31
N THR A 99 -19.66 -3.02 8.68
CA THR A 99 -19.82 -2.57 10.06
C THR A 99 -21.15 -1.85 10.24
N PRO A 100 -21.99 -2.25 11.22
CA PRO A 100 -23.20 -1.52 11.60
C PRO A 100 -22.89 -0.07 11.99
N ASP A 101 -23.83 0.84 11.73
CA ASP A 101 -23.64 2.30 11.89
C ASP A 101 -23.17 2.70 13.29
N ASN A 102 -23.69 2.05 14.33
CA ASN A 102 -23.34 2.29 15.72
C ASN A 102 -21.90 1.88 16.10
N LEU A 103 -21.23 1.05 15.31
CA LEU A 103 -19.87 0.55 15.56
C LEU A 103 -18.81 1.14 14.60
N ARG A 104 -19.21 1.86 13.55
CA ARG A 104 -18.29 2.41 12.54
C ARG A 104 -17.17 3.24 13.15
N GLY A 105 -17.49 4.10 14.11
CA GLY A 105 -16.48 4.92 14.78
C GLY A 105 -15.44 4.09 15.53
N ARG A 106 -15.84 3.02 16.22
CA ARG A 106 -14.94 2.13 16.95
C ARG A 106 -14.03 1.34 16.00
N VAL A 107 -14.58 0.82 14.91
CA VAL A 107 -13.81 0.06 13.90
C VAL A 107 -12.81 0.97 13.20
N MET A 108 -13.21 2.19 12.83
CA MET A 108 -12.29 3.17 12.24
C MET A 108 -11.20 3.63 13.22
N GLY A 109 -11.53 3.79 14.51
CA GLY A 109 -10.55 4.06 15.55
C GLY A 109 -9.53 2.93 15.70
N LEU A 110 -9.97 1.67 15.70
CA LEU A 110 -9.08 0.51 15.75
C LEU A 110 -8.17 0.43 14.51
N ARG A 111 -8.72 0.69 13.31
CA ARG A 111 -7.93 0.80 12.07
C ARG A 111 -6.87 1.88 12.20
N GLN A 112 -7.22 3.04 12.76
CA GLN A 112 -6.26 4.12 12.94
C GLN A 112 -5.15 3.75 13.92
N LEU A 113 -5.45 3.02 15.00
CA LEU A 113 -4.43 2.49 15.90
C LEU A 113 -3.47 1.53 15.19
N ALA A 114 -3.98 0.67 14.29
CA ALA A 114 -3.12 -0.17 13.46
C ALA A 114 -2.19 0.65 12.55
N VAL A 115 -2.65 1.78 12.01
CA VAL A 115 -1.81 2.70 11.24
C VAL A 115 -0.72 3.33 12.11
N TYR A 116 -0.98 3.61 13.39
CA TYR A 116 0.02 4.13 14.32
C TYR A 116 1.13 3.11 14.69
N SER A 117 1.04 1.85 14.28
CA SER A 117 2.15 0.90 14.37
C SER A 117 3.23 1.09 13.30
N LEU A 118 2.99 1.93 12.28
CA LEU A 118 3.97 2.25 11.21
C LEU A 118 5.36 2.68 11.74
N PRO A 119 5.51 3.48 12.83
CA PRO A 119 6.83 3.82 13.35
C PRO A 119 7.67 2.61 13.75
N LEU A 120 7.04 1.54 14.25
CA LEU A 120 7.76 0.29 14.59
C LEU A 120 8.30 -0.39 13.34
N GLY A 121 7.51 -0.43 12.25
CA GLY A 121 7.98 -0.92 10.96
C GLY A 121 9.14 -0.10 10.42
N LEU A 122 9.07 1.24 10.52
CA LEU A 122 10.14 2.13 10.09
C LEU A 122 11.42 1.95 10.89
N LEU A 123 11.35 1.67 12.20
CA LEU A 123 12.53 1.36 13.01
C LEU A 123 13.21 0.08 12.55
N ILE A 124 12.44 -0.98 12.29
CA ILE A 124 12.96 -2.26 11.81
C ILE A 124 13.59 -2.09 10.42
N SER A 125 12.86 -1.50 9.48
CA SER A 125 13.37 -1.25 8.13
C SER A 125 14.56 -0.29 8.12
N GLY A 126 14.56 0.71 9.01
CA GLY A 126 15.68 1.64 9.20
C GLY A 126 16.94 0.92 9.69
N THR A 127 16.82 0.04 10.68
CA THR A 127 17.94 -0.77 11.18
C THR A 127 18.49 -1.69 10.09
N ILE A 128 17.64 -2.32 9.29
CA ILE A 128 18.07 -3.14 8.15
C ILE A 128 18.80 -2.27 7.12
N ALA A 129 18.30 -1.07 6.85
CA ALA A 129 18.93 -0.15 5.92
C ALA A 129 20.32 0.31 6.38
N GLU A 130 20.51 0.50 7.68
CA GLU A 130 21.79 0.90 8.27
C GLU A 130 22.83 -0.22 8.21
N ILE A 131 22.42 -1.48 8.41
CA ILE A 131 23.33 -2.65 8.46
C ILE A 131 23.59 -3.21 7.05
N LEU A 132 22.56 -3.36 6.23
CA LEU A 132 22.61 -4.08 4.94
C LEU A 132 22.44 -3.16 3.73
N GLY A 133 22.19 -1.88 3.97
CA GLY A 133 21.94 -0.89 2.93
C GLY A 133 20.46 -0.72 2.57
N VAL A 134 20.13 0.48 2.10
CA VAL A 134 18.75 0.91 1.82
C VAL A 134 18.05 0.04 0.77
N ARG A 135 18.76 -0.39 -0.27
CA ARG A 135 18.19 -1.26 -1.32
C ARG A 135 17.74 -2.60 -0.77
N VAL A 136 18.54 -3.20 0.12
CA VAL A 136 18.20 -4.48 0.76
C VAL A 136 16.99 -4.32 1.67
N ALA A 137 16.92 -3.23 2.44
CA ALA A 137 15.77 -2.95 3.30
C ALA A 137 14.47 -2.83 2.49
N ILE A 138 14.48 -2.06 1.38
CA ILE A 138 13.32 -1.91 0.50
C ILE A 138 12.94 -3.26 -0.15
N LEU A 139 13.92 -4.07 -0.52
CA LEU A 139 13.68 -5.42 -1.08
C LEU A 139 13.00 -6.33 -0.06
N VAL A 140 13.49 -6.34 1.18
CA VAL A 140 12.92 -7.11 2.28
C VAL A 140 11.48 -6.66 2.56
N ASP A 141 11.23 -5.34 2.62
CA ASP A 141 9.88 -4.79 2.83
C ASP A 141 8.92 -5.22 1.71
N GLY A 142 9.36 -5.16 0.45
CA GLY A 142 8.56 -5.59 -0.69
C GLY A 142 8.27 -7.09 -0.69
N LEU A 143 9.27 -7.93 -0.39
CA LEU A 143 9.10 -9.39 -0.29
C LEU A 143 8.17 -9.78 0.86
N LEU A 144 8.33 -9.15 2.04
CA LEU A 144 7.40 -9.33 3.16
C LEU A 144 5.97 -8.93 2.78
N GLY A 145 5.82 -7.84 2.04
CA GLY A 145 4.52 -7.40 1.52
C GLY A 145 3.87 -8.46 0.63
N VAL A 146 4.61 -8.99 -0.35
CA VAL A 146 4.11 -10.08 -1.23
C VAL A 146 3.76 -11.32 -0.42
N LEU A 147 4.62 -11.71 0.52
CA LEU A 147 4.38 -12.87 1.39
C LEU A 147 3.09 -12.70 2.18
N LEU A 148 2.92 -11.57 2.86
CA LEU A 148 1.74 -11.27 3.67
C LEU A 148 0.46 -11.24 2.84
N VAL A 149 0.48 -10.63 1.66
CA VAL A 149 -0.66 -10.61 0.73
C VAL A 149 -1.01 -12.03 0.28
N THR A 150 -0.01 -12.84 -0.04
CA THR A 150 -0.21 -14.24 -0.47
C THR A 150 -0.77 -15.10 0.67
N VAL A 151 -0.24 -14.95 1.88
CA VAL A 151 -0.75 -15.64 3.08
C VAL A 151 -2.19 -15.22 3.37
N CYS A 152 -2.48 -13.91 3.32
CA CYS A 152 -3.83 -13.39 3.51
C CYS A 152 -4.81 -13.96 2.49
N PHE A 153 -4.40 -14.08 1.22
CA PHE A 153 -5.19 -14.69 0.16
C PHE A 153 -5.45 -16.17 0.39
N MET A 154 -4.44 -16.91 0.89
CA MET A 154 -4.58 -18.37 1.16
C MET A 154 -5.44 -18.66 2.38
N VAL A 155 -5.28 -17.88 3.46
CA VAL A 155 -5.98 -18.11 4.74
C VAL A 155 -7.43 -17.62 4.69
N TRP A 156 -7.69 -16.52 3.95
CA TRP A 156 -9.03 -15.93 3.87
C TRP A 156 -9.49 -15.71 2.42
N PRO A 157 -9.74 -16.77 1.65
CA PRO A 157 -10.24 -16.65 0.28
C PRO A 157 -11.62 -15.96 0.22
N ASP A 158 -12.39 -15.98 1.32
CA ASP A 158 -13.69 -15.34 1.42
C ASP A 158 -13.63 -13.80 1.43
N ILE A 159 -12.45 -13.18 1.66
CA ILE A 159 -12.26 -11.74 1.47
C ILE A 159 -12.57 -11.33 0.03
N LEU A 160 -12.29 -12.20 -0.93
CA LEU A 160 -12.63 -11.96 -2.35
C LEU A 160 -14.14 -11.86 -2.59
N LYS A 161 -14.94 -12.47 -1.71
CA LYS A 161 -16.41 -12.53 -1.78
C LYS A 161 -17.08 -11.57 -0.81
N ALA A 162 -16.31 -10.76 -0.09
CA ALA A 162 -16.83 -9.90 0.98
C ALA A 162 -17.95 -8.94 0.50
N GLY A 163 -17.95 -8.54 -0.77
CA GLY A 163 -19.04 -7.78 -1.37
C GLY A 163 -20.33 -8.58 -1.59
N ALA A 164 -20.24 -9.89 -1.86
CA ALA A 164 -21.40 -10.75 -2.04
C ALA A 164 -22.10 -11.11 -0.71
N ILE A 165 -21.41 -10.99 0.41
CA ILE A 165 -21.99 -11.22 1.75
C ILE A 165 -22.98 -10.10 2.09
N ARG A 166 -22.70 -8.86 1.66
CA ARG A 166 -23.60 -7.73 1.84
C ARG A 166 -24.94 -7.92 1.11
N GLU A 167 -24.90 -8.38 -0.13
CA GLU A 167 -26.13 -8.62 -0.91
C GLU A 167 -27.05 -9.67 -0.25
N ARG A 168 -26.47 -10.65 0.45
CA ARG A 168 -27.24 -11.67 1.20
C ARG A 168 -27.80 -11.16 2.54
N MET A 169 -27.26 -10.07 3.08
CA MET A 169 -27.80 -9.49 4.33
C MET A 169 -28.87 -8.43 4.06
N GLU A 170 -28.96 -7.92 2.84
CA GLU A 170 -29.95 -6.92 2.40
C GLU A 170 -31.17 -7.58 1.70
N SER A 171 -31.11 -8.88 1.36
CA SER A 171 -32.22 -9.71 0.83
C SER A 171 -32.96 -10.44 1.93
#